data_d1c2da98abfa41c43ff660a00c203b23
#
_entry.id   d1c2da98abfa41c43ff660a00c203b23
#
_cell.length_a   1.000
_cell.length_b   1.000
_cell.length_c   1.000
_cell.angle_alpha   90.00
_cell.angle_beta   90.00
_cell.angle_gamma   90.00
#
_symmetry.space_group_name_H-M   'P 1'
#
loop_
_entity.id
_entity.type
_entity.pdbx_description
1 polymer ?
#
loop_
_entity_poly.entity_id
_entity_poly.type
_entity_poly.pdbx_seq_one_letter_code
_entity_poly.pdbx_strand_id
1 'polypeptide(L)'
;MSKKNSNVLNNKAFFSENKNLSKYFSQIKLKLGFLKKKKILVSVSGGPDSLALSYLISKLKNELFLKPYFVHIDHNIRKNSSVEANTVKMLLKGIGIKLNIITNKKKIIKNIQSNARDIRYEKMLKFCEKRKIKYILTGHHREDQIETFLIRLSRGSGVLGLSSMKPVSSFKNNKKVMIVRPLLDIKKDDLVKLTKSIFGKYIKDPSNRDTKYLRTKMRNLNKILEKSGIKPDQIIKSIKNLAMTNDTIDYYLGKFEKSSLKKTKKSYEINLRDLREQTIELQYRILSSSIVKFSGKYYPPRSKKIFNILNKINVGGLKKQTLGGCIIENYD
;
A
#
# COMPACT_ATOMS: atom_id res chain seq x y z
N MET A 1 -43.23 -8.55 -11.08
CA MET A 1 -42.88 -8.49 -9.65
C MET A 1 -41.89 -9.59 -9.29
N SER A 2 -40.91 -9.33 -8.42
CA SER A 2 -40.11 -10.35 -7.70
C SER A 2 -38.94 -11.02 -8.38
N LYS A 3 -37.90 -10.27 -8.82
CA LYS A 3 -36.52 -10.77 -8.88
C LYS A 3 -35.52 -9.96 -8.02
N LYS A 4 -35.99 -8.95 -7.30
CA LYS A 4 -35.14 -8.08 -6.44
C LYS A 4 -34.90 -8.60 -5.01
N ASN A 5 -35.72 -9.49 -4.52
CA ASN A 5 -35.64 -9.95 -3.11
C ASN A 5 -34.79 -11.21 -2.86
N SER A 6 -34.54 -12.03 -3.87
CA SER A 6 -33.77 -13.27 -3.69
C SER A 6 -32.27 -13.03 -3.39
N ASN A 7 -31.68 -11.94 -3.94
CA ASN A 7 -30.25 -11.66 -3.73
C ASN A 7 -29.91 -11.03 -2.36
N VAL A 8 -30.87 -10.44 -1.66
CA VAL A 8 -30.63 -9.84 -0.32
C VAL A 8 -30.71 -10.89 0.77
N LEU A 9 -31.61 -11.85 0.65
CA LEU A 9 -31.77 -12.97 1.59
C LEU A 9 -30.59 -13.95 1.49
N ASN A 10 -30.12 -14.28 0.29
CA ASN A 10 -28.93 -15.13 0.10
C ASN A 10 -27.64 -14.52 0.68
N ASN A 11 -27.53 -13.20 0.78
CA ASN A 11 -26.34 -12.55 1.34
C ASN A 11 -26.24 -12.67 2.87
N LYS A 12 -27.37 -12.64 3.62
CA LYS A 12 -27.35 -12.86 5.07
C LYS A 12 -27.02 -14.32 5.38
N ALA A 13 -27.60 -15.27 4.64
CA ALA A 13 -27.32 -16.70 4.76
C ALA A 13 -25.83 -16.99 4.45
N PHE A 14 -25.25 -16.39 3.41
CA PHE A 14 -23.85 -16.59 3.07
C PHE A 14 -22.86 -16.12 4.15
N PHE A 15 -23.15 -14.99 4.82
CA PHE A 15 -22.33 -14.53 5.95
C PHE A 15 -22.58 -15.35 7.22
N SER A 16 -23.79 -15.88 7.45
CA SER A 16 -24.11 -16.73 8.60
C SER A 16 -23.49 -18.12 8.47
N GLU A 17 -23.44 -18.67 7.27
CA GLU A 17 -22.83 -19.97 6.97
C GLU A 17 -21.29 -19.94 7.00
N ASN A 18 -20.67 -18.76 6.82
CA ASN A 18 -19.22 -18.63 6.73
C ASN A 18 -18.67 -17.76 7.88
N LYS A 19 -18.50 -18.36 9.07
CA LYS A 19 -18.01 -17.69 10.29
C LYS A 19 -16.77 -16.82 10.06
N ASN A 20 -15.85 -17.24 9.17
CA ASN A 20 -14.65 -16.49 8.84
C ASN A 20 -14.97 -15.19 8.07
N LEU A 21 -15.92 -15.20 7.15
CA LEU A 21 -16.29 -14.01 6.37
C LEU A 21 -17.04 -12.99 7.23
N SER A 22 -17.90 -13.43 8.13
CA SER A 22 -18.55 -12.55 9.12
C SER A 22 -17.51 -11.86 10.01
N LYS A 23 -16.52 -12.61 10.50
CA LYS A 23 -15.40 -12.08 11.28
C LYS A 23 -14.61 -11.04 10.49
N TYR A 24 -14.27 -11.33 9.23
CA TYR A 24 -13.55 -10.37 8.36
C TYR A 24 -14.36 -9.11 8.11
N PHE A 25 -15.66 -9.22 7.88
CA PHE A 25 -16.55 -8.09 7.69
C PHE A 25 -16.54 -7.15 8.91
N SER A 26 -16.69 -7.70 10.11
CA SER A 26 -16.64 -6.95 11.38
C SER A 26 -15.26 -6.30 11.58
N GLN A 27 -14.18 -7.01 11.31
CA GLN A 27 -12.83 -6.47 11.38
C GLN A 27 -12.60 -5.32 10.41
N ILE A 28 -13.06 -5.45 9.14
CA ILE A 28 -12.93 -4.40 8.14
C ILE A 28 -13.76 -3.17 8.54
N LYS A 29 -14.97 -3.39 9.06
CA LYS A 29 -15.83 -2.30 9.58
C LYS A 29 -15.10 -1.50 10.66
N LEU A 30 -14.49 -2.19 11.62
CA LEU A 30 -13.71 -1.54 12.69
C LEU A 30 -12.52 -0.75 12.12
N LYS A 31 -11.72 -1.38 11.25
CA LYS A 31 -10.57 -0.75 10.59
C LYS A 31 -10.94 0.47 9.75
N LEU A 32 -12.14 0.53 9.22
CA LEU A 32 -12.62 1.62 8.38
C LEU A 32 -13.46 2.65 9.13
N GLY A 33 -13.65 2.51 10.44
CA GLY A 33 -14.46 3.43 11.26
C GLY A 33 -14.04 4.90 11.13
N PHE A 34 -12.74 5.18 11.00
CA PHE A 34 -12.21 6.54 10.79
C PHE A 34 -12.60 7.16 9.43
N LEU A 35 -13.12 6.36 8.49
CA LEU A 35 -13.62 6.81 7.19
C LEU A 35 -15.12 7.13 7.19
N LYS A 36 -15.80 7.04 8.33
CA LYS A 36 -17.23 7.35 8.45
C LYS A 36 -17.56 8.71 7.81
N LYS A 37 -18.61 8.74 6.98
CA LYS A 37 -19.07 9.90 6.21
C LYS A 37 -18.08 10.44 5.17
N LYS A 38 -16.99 9.71 4.84
CA LYS A 38 -15.98 10.20 3.88
C LYS A 38 -16.26 9.75 2.44
N LYS A 39 -15.78 10.57 1.48
CA LYS A 39 -15.62 10.15 0.09
C LYS A 39 -14.36 9.27 0.00
N ILE A 40 -14.47 8.12 -0.66
CA ILE A 40 -13.37 7.19 -0.83
C ILE A 40 -13.29 6.71 -2.28
N LEU A 41 -12.09 6.41 -2.77
CA LEU A 41 -11.87 5.72 -4.04
C LEU A 41 -11.55 4.26 -3.75
N VAL A 42 -12.23 3.34 -4.42
CA VAL A 42 -11.92 1.89 -4.39
C VAL A 42 -11.25 1.55 -5.71
N SER A 43 -9.99 1.11 -5.64
CA SER A 43 -9.22 0.71 -6.82
C SER A 43 -9.60 -0.69 -7.24
N VAL A 44 -10.17 -0.83 -8.43
CA VAL A 44 -10.65 -2.10 -8.99
C VAL A 44 -9.75 -2.53 -10.14
N SER A 45 -9.09 -3.69 -10.00
CA SER A 45 -8.28 -4.28 -11.07
C SER A 45 -9.00 -5.38 -11.86
N GLY A 46 -10.13 -5.88 -11.36
CA GLY A 46 -10.85 -7.02 -11.91
C GLY A 46 -10.39 -8.38 -11.38
N GLY A 47 -9.28 -8.42 -10.66
CA GLY A 47 -8.85 -9.62 -9.93
C GLY A 47 -9.69 -9.87 -8.67
N PRO A 48 -9.60 -11.09 -8.08
CA PRO A 48 -10.48 -11.52 -7.00
C PRO A 48 -10.41 -10.58 -5.78
N ASP A 49 -9.23 -10.12 -5.40
CA ASP A 49 -9.01 -9.31 -4.21
C ASP A 49 -9.70 -7.94 -4.34
N SER A 50 -9.64 -7.33 -5.51
CA SER A 50 -10.26 -6.04 -5.78
C SER A 50 -11.79 -6.13 -5.93
N LEU A 51 -12.30 -7.24 -6.45
CA LEU A 51 -13.74 -7.51 -6.54
C LEU A 51 -14.31 -7.80 -5.14
N ALA A 52 -13.62 -8.63 -4.34
CA ALA A 52 -13.98 -8.87 -2.93
C ALA A 52 -14.01 -7.55 -2.14
N LEU A 53 -12.99 -6.70 -2.27
CA LEU A 53 -12.98 -5.38 -1.64
C LEU A 53 -14.18 -4.54 -2.08
N SER A 54 -14.49 -4.52 -3.37
CA SER A 54 -15.61 -3.75 -3.92
C SER A 54 -16.94 -4.20 -3.32
N TYR A 55 -17.16 -5.51 -3.20
CA TYR A 55 -18.34 -6.07 -2.56
C TYR A 55 -18.43 -5.68 -1.08
N LEU A 56 -17.37 -5.89 -0.31
CA LEU A 56 -17.32 -5.57 1.13
C LEU A 56 -17.60 -4.08 1.38
N ILE A 57 -17.01 -3.18 0.57
CA ILE A 57 -17.26 -1.74 0.69
C ILE A 57 -18.70 -1.39 0.30
N SER A 58 -19.29 -2.06 -0.69
CA SER A 58 -20.68 -1.83 -1.06
C SER A 58 -21.65 -2.18 0.09
N LYS A 59 -21.35 -3.21 0.87
CA LYS A 59 -22.14 -3.60 2.06
C LYS A 59 -21.93 -2.64 3.23
N LEU A 60 -20.67 -2.20 3.45
CA LEU A 60 -20.35 -1.23 4.53
C LEU A 60 -20.78 0.20 4.22
N LYS A 61 -21.16 0.50 2.98
CA LYS A 61 -21.53 1.85 2.54
C LYS A 61 -22.56 2.49 3.43
N ASN A 62 -23.64 1.80 3.74
CA ASN A 62 -24.73 2.35 4.53
C ASN A 62 -24.37 2.42 6.03
N GLU A 63 -23.70 1.42 6.58
CA GLU A 63 -23.32 1.36 7.99
C GLU A 63 -22.30 2.44 8.39
N LEU A 64 -21.39 2.77 7.49
CA LEU A 64 -20.35 3.78 7.69
C LEU A 64 -20.67 5.10 6.96
N PHE A 65 -21.83 5.22 6.32
CA PHE A 65 -22.22 6.39 5.52
C PHE A 65 -21.14 6.79 4.50
N LEU A 66 -20.47 5.81 3.89
CA LEU A 66 -19.40 6.04 2.91
C LEU A 66 -19.96 6.54 1.59
N LYS A 67 -19.18 7.39 0.91
CA LYS A 67 -19.43 7.79 -0.48
C LYS A 67 -18.36 7.16 -1.39
N PRO A 68 -18.48 5.86 -1.77
CA PRO A 68 -17.46 5.15 -2.55
C PRO A 68 -17.56 5.47 -4.04
N TYR A 69 -16.39 5.66 -4.66
CA TYR A 69 -16.17 5.74 -6.09
C TYR A 69 -15.33 4.54 -6.52
N PHE A 70 -15.89 3.62 -7.28
CA PHE A 70 -15.18 2.47 -7.81
C PHE A 70 -14.53 2.85 -9.13
N VAL A 71 -13.20 2.68 -9.21
CA VAL A 71 -12.40 3.15 -10.35
C VAL A 71 -11.52 2.02 -10.86
N HIS A 72 -11.63 1.74 -12.15
CA HIS A 72 -10.77 0.84 -12.92
C HIS A 72 -9.89 1.67 -13.84
N ILE A 73 -8.58 1.39 -13.82
CA ILE A 73 -7.66 1.99 -14.79
C ILE A 73 -7.36 0.94 -15.87
N ASP A 74 -7.89 1.17 -17.06
CA ASP A 74 -7.53 0.42 -18.23
C ASP A 74 -6.20 0.97 -18.79
N HIS A 75 -5.16 0.14 -18.69
CA HIS A 75 -3.82 0.51 -19.14
C HIS A 75 -3.64 0.49 -20.64
N ASN A 76 -4.57 -0.12 -21.37
CA ASN A 76 -4.53 -0.30 -22.84
C ASN A 76 -3.20 -0.93 -23.31
N ILE A 77 -2.73 -1.96 -22.58
CA ILE A 77 -1.47 -2.66 -22.90
C ILE A 77 -1.75 -3.85 -23.80
N ARG A 78 -2.89 -4.52 -23.66
CA ARG A 78 -3.29 -5.71 -24.40
C ARG A 78 -4.48 -5.42 -25.30
N LYS A 79 -4.57 -6.12 -26.42
CA LYS A 79 -5.71 -6.00 -27.37
C LYS A 79 -7.07 -6.18 -26.67
N ASN A 80 -7.14 -7.04 -25.66
CA ASN A 80 -8.38 -7.37 -24.95
C ASN A 80 -8.62 -6.52 -23.66
N SER A 81 -7.79 -5.51 -23.37
CA SER A 81 -7.91 -4.75 -22.10
C SER A 81 -9.27 -4.04 -21.96
N SER A 82 -9.81 -3.51 -23.05
CA SER A 82 -11.14 -2.87 -23.05
C SER A 82 -12.26 -3.87 -22.81
N VAL A 83 -12.15 -5.09 -23.35
CA VAL A 83 -13.11 -6.18 -23.10
C VAL A 83 -13.05 -6.62 -21.65
N GLU A 84 -11.84 -6.76 -21.08
CA GLU A 84 -11.64 -7.06 -19.67
C GLU A 84 -12.26 -5.97 -18.78
N ALA A 85 -12.02 -4.69 -19.09
CA ALA A 85 -12.58 -3.55 -18.35
C ALA A 85 -14.13 -3.53 -18.40
N ASN A 86 -14.73 -3.83 -19.56
CA ASN A 86 -16.17 -3.96 -19.70
C ASN A 86 -16.73 -5.17 -18.95
N THR A 87 -16.03 -6.29 -18.93
CA THR A 87 -16.40 -7.46 -18.13
C THR A 87 -16.45 -7.10 -16.64
N VAL A 88 -15.43 -6.41 -16.12
CA VAL A 88 -15.41 -5.92 -14.72
C VAL A 88 -16.59 -4.99 -14.44
N LYS A 89 -16.90 -4.09 -15.38
CA LYS A 89 -18.05 -3.18 -15.28
C LYS A 89 -19.37 -3.94 -15.19
N MET A 90 -19.57 -4.98 -15.98
CA MET A 90 -20.77 -5.82 -15.96
C MET A 90 -20.90 -6.62 -14.66
N LEU A 91 -19.79 -7.21 -14.17
CA LEU A 91 -19.78 -7.93 -12.89
C LEU A 91 -20.21 -7.02 -11.73
N LEU A 92 -19.67 -5.82 -11.65
CA LEU A 92 -20.01 -4.85 -10.62
C LEU A 92 -21.43 -4.30 -10.77
N LYS A 93 -21.89 -4.08 -12.02
CA LYS A 93 -23.28 -3.66 -12.30
C LYS A 93 -24.28 -4.70 -11.79
N GLY A 94 -23.97 -6.00 -11.91
CA GLY A 94 -24.82 -7.10 -11.42
C GLY A 94 -25.12 -7.03 -9.91
N ILE A 95 -24.28 -6.37 -9.13
CA ILE A 95 -24.47 -6.15 -7.68
C ILE A 95 -24.76 -4.67 -7.33
N GLY A 96 -25.19 -3.86 -8.31
CA GLY A 96 -25.59 -2.47 -8.11
C GLY A 96 -24.42 -1.48 -7.94
N ILE A 97 -23.21 -1.83 -8.32
CA ILE A 97 -22.04 -0.96 -8.24
C ILE A 97 -21.76 -0.29 -9.60
N LYS A 98 -21.70 1.04 -9.61
CA LYS A 98 -21.28 1.82 -10.79
C LYS A 98 -19.76 1.91 -10.84
N LEU A 99 -19.13 1.37 -11.90
CA LEU A 99 -17.70 1.45 -12.13
C LEU A 99 -17.34 2.63 -13.05
N ASN A 100 -16.34 3.42 -12.65
CA ASN A 100 -15.70 4.43 -13.49
C ASN A 100 -14.47 3.81 -14.16
N ILE A 101 -14.46 3.73 -15.48
CA ILE A 101 -13.29 3.26 -16.26
C ILE A 101 -12.53 4.49 -16.74
N ILE A 102 -11.21 4.49 -16.52
CA ILE A 102 -10.29 5.53 -17.00
C ILE A 102 -9.24 4.87 -17.87
N THR A 103 -9.35 5.06 -19.18
CA THR A 103 -8.43 4.45 -20.15
C THR A 103 -7.14 5.28 -20.26
N ASN A 104 -6.02 4.58 -20.36
CA ASN A 104 -4.73 5.18 -20.67
C ASN A 104 -4.55 5.30 -22.18
N LYS A 105 -4.33 6.53 -22.66
CA LYS A 105 -4.10 6.80 -24.09
C LYS A 105 -2.62 6.69 -24.49
N LYS A 106 -1.68 6.66 -23.54
CA LYS A 106 -0.24 6.61 -23.80
C LYS A 106 0.23 5.16 -23.93
N LYS A 107 1.00 4.84 -24.97
CA LYS A 107 1.63 3.51 -25.09
C LYS A 107 2.71 3.34 -24.00
N ILE A 108 2.76 2.16 -23.40
CA ILE A 108 3.77 1.75 -22.42
C ILE A 108 4.73 0.80 -23.13
N ILE A 109 5.95 1.26 -23.41
CA ILE A 109 6.91 0.51 -24.25
C ILE A 109 7.97 -0.20 -23.39
N LYS A 110 8.45 0.43 -22.31
CA LYS A 110 9.53 -0.08 -21.43
C LYS A 110 9.06 -0.20 -19.99
N ASN A 111 9.66 -1.11 -19.22
CA ASN A 111 9.36 -1.28 -17.79
C ASN A 111 7.86 -1.37 -17.50
N ILE A 112 7.15 -2.19 -18.25
CA ILE A 112 5.68 -2.21 -18.36
C ILE A 112 5.00 -2.20 -16.98
N GLN A 113 5.43 -3.06 -16.04
CA GLN A 113 4.80 -3.12 -14.70
C GLN A 113 5.01 -1.87 -13.87
N SER A 114 6.23 -1.31 -13.87
CA SER A 114 6.52 -0.08 -13.12
C SER A 114 5.74 1.09 -13.68
N ASN A 115 5.81 1.27 -15.01
CA ASN A 115 5.12 2.37 -15.69
C ASN A 115 3.60 2.24 -15.60
N ALA A 116 3.04 1.03 -15.75
CA ALA A 116 1.62 0.79 -15.53
C ALA A 116 1.19 1.13 -14.09
N ARG A 117 2.03 0.78 -13.11
CA ARG A 117 1.79 1.15 -11.71
C ARG A 117 1.79 2.66 -11.52
N ASP A 118 2.76 3.37 -12.07
CA ASP A 118 2.87 4.82 -11.92
C ASP A 118 1.73 5.56 -12.62
N ILE A 119 1.36 5.15 -13.83
CA ILE A 119 0.20 5.67 -14.55
C ILE A 119 -1.10 5.42 -13.79
N ARG A 120 -1.29 4.22 -13.23
CA ARG A 120 -2.46 3.90 -12.41
C ARG A 120 -2.61 4.89 -11.27
N TYR A 121 -1.53 5.11 -10.56
CA TYR A 121 -1.54 6.00 -9.42
C TYR A 121 -1.75 7.47 -9.82
N GLU A 122 -1.11 7.93 -10.89
CA GLU A 122 -1.30 9.28 -11.41
C GLU A 122 -2.77 9.53 -11.78
N LYS A 123 -3.40 8.61 -12.51
CA LYS A 123 -4.80 8.73 -12.90
C LYS A 123 -5.75 8.69 -11.70
N MET A 124 -5.48 7.82 -10.72
CA MET A 124 -6.28 7.78 -9.48
C MET A 124 -6.13 9.09 -8.68
N LEU A 125 -4.93 9.68 -8.61
CA LEU A 125 -4.72 10.97 -7.95
C LEU A 125 -5.51 12.08 -8.64
N LYS A 126 -5.42 12.22 -9.96
CA LYS A 126 -6.20 13.21 -10.72
C LYS A 126 -7.70 13.06 -10.48
N PHE A 127 -8.19 11.81 -10.39
CA PHE A 127 -9.59 11.55 -10.06
C PHE A 127 -9.92 11.98 -8.62
N CYS A 128 -9.03 11.69 -7.67
CA CYS A 128 -9.19 12.09 -6.28
C CYS A 128 -9.22 13.61 -6.10
N GLU A 129 -8.33 14.32 -6.76
CA GLU A 129 -8.25 15.79 -6.74
C GLU A 129 -9.55 16.41 -7.27
N LYS A 130 -10.00 15.99 -8.46
CA LYS A 130 -11.26 16.49 -9.06
C LYS A 130 -12.48 16.31 -8.17
N ARG A 131 -12.49 15.26 -7.33
CA ARG A 131 -13.65 14.91 -6.47
C ARG A 131 -13.44 15.20 -5.00
N LYS A 132 -12.29 15.79 -4.63
CA LYS A 132 -11.88 16.07 -3.24
C LYS A 132 -11.89 14.80 -2.37
N ILE A 133 -11.32 13.70 -2.90
CA ILE A 133 -11.19 12.41 -2.22
C ILE A 133 -9.80 12.35 -1.56
N LYS A 134 -9.76 11.97 -0.27
CA LYS A 134 -8.50 11.85 0.50
C LYS A 134 -8.03 10.41 0.70
N TYR A 135 -8.84 9.41 0.39
CA TYR A 135 -8.58 8.02 0.71
C TYR A 135 -8.76 7.10 -0.50
N ILE A 136 -7.73 6.32 -0.82
CA ILE A 136 -7.74 5.29 -1.87
C ILE A 136 -7.66 3.93 -1.18
N LEU A 137 -8.66 3.09 -1.37
CA LEU A 137 -8.69 1.72 -0.88
C LEU A 137 -8.15 0.77 -1.94
N THR A 138 -7.27 -0.15 -1.53
CA THR A 138 -6.63 -1.14 -2.41
C THR A 138 -6.78 -2.56 -1.86
N GLY A 139 -6.90 -3.54 -2.75
CA GLY A 139 -7.11 -4.95 -2.42
C GLY A 139 -5.84 -5.71 -2.03
N HIS A 140 -4.85 -5.07 -1.41
CA HIS A 140 -3.69 -5.79 -0.88
C HIS A 140 -4.10 -6.68 0.29
N HIS A 141 -3.62 -7.92 0.27
CA HIS A 141 -4.01 -8.97 1.20
C HIS A 141 -2.79 -9.56 1.93
N ARG A 142 -3.02 -10.59 2.74
CA ARG A 142 -2.03 -11.20 3.62
C ARG A 142 -0.79 -11.71 2.87
N GLU A 143 -0.97 -12.43 1.75
CA GLU A 143 0.13 -12.98 0.97
C GLU A 143 0.95 -11.86 0.29
N ASP A 144 0.35 -10.72 -0.04
CA ASP A 144 1.11 -9.54 -0.52
C ASP A 144 2.05 -8.98 0.55
N GLN A 145 1.71 -9.10 1.84
CA GLN A 145 2.60 -8.75 2.95
C GLN A 145 3.82 -9.66 2.96
N ILE A 146 3.62 -10.97 2.85
CA ILE A 146 4.70 -11.97 2.82
C ILE A 146 5.59 -11.75 1.59
N GLU A 147 5.00 -11.59 0.40
CA GLU A 147 5.75 -11.29 -0.83
C GLU A 147 6.61 -10.03 -0.66
N THR A 148 6.03 -8.99 -0.08
CA THR A 148 6.75 -7.72 0.16
C THR A 148 7.87 -7.89 1.17
N PHE A 149 7.65 -8.65 2.24
CA PHE A 149 8.66 -8.99 3.23
C PHE A 149 9.84 -9.73 2.60
N LEU A 150 9.58 -10.81 1.86
CA LEU A 150 10.61 -11.61 1.21
C LEU A 150 11.42 -10.80 0.18
N ILE A 151 10.75 -9.94 -0.63
CA ILE A 151 11.42 -9.02 -1.55
C ILE A 151 12.35 -8.05 -0.82
N ARG A 152 11.93 -7.55 0.33
CA ARG A 152 12.72 -6.58 1.10
C ARG A 152 13.84 -7.27 1.86
N LEU A 153 13.59 -8.47 2.37
CA LEU A 153 14.62 -9.32 2.99
C LEU A 153 15.73 -9.64 2.00
N SER A 154 15.40 -10.06 0.78
CA SER A 154 16.39 -10.34 -0.26
C SER A 154 17.24 -9.12 -0.69
N ARG A 155 16.82 -7.91 -0.28
CA ARG A 155 17.57 -6.67 -0.53
C ARG A 155 18.33 -6.14 0.68
N GLY A 156 18.37 -6.91 1.77
CA GLY A 156 19.02 -6.50 3.02
C GLY A 156 18.33 -5.33 3.71
N SER A 157 16.99 -5.24 3.64
CA SER A 157 16.26 -4.15 4.29
C SER A 157 16.26 -4.29 5.80
N GLY A 158 16.46 -3.18 6.53
CA GLY A 158 16.29 -3.11 7.99
C GLY A 158 14.82 -3.06 8.43
N VAL A 159 14.60 -2.74 9.72
CA VAL A 159 13.29 -2.75 10.39
C VAL A 159 12.19 -2.04 9.59
N LEU A 160 12.46 -0.81 9.11
CA LEU A 160 11.50 -0.03 8.31
C LEU A 160 11.04 -0.79 7.06
N GLY A 161 11.98 -1.42 6.38
CA GLY A 161 11.67 -2.19 5.18
C GLY A 161 10.89 -3.46 5.53
N LEU A 162 11.38 -4.25 6.47
CA LEU A 162 10.82 -5.55 6.85
C LEU A 162 9.46 -5.44 7.55
N SER A 163 9.10 -4.29 8.15
CA SER A 163 7.74 -4.04 8.66
C SER A 163 6.66 -4.06 7.57
N SER A 164 7.06 -4.24 6.29
CA SER A 164 6.21 -4.45 5.13
C SER A 164 5.23 -3.30 4.86
N MET A 165 3.95 -3.55 4.53
CA MET A 165 3.01 -2.49 4.17
C MET A 165 2.20 -2.04 5.39
N LYS A 166 2.17 -0.74 5.68
CA LYS A 166 1.27 -0.19 6.71
C LYS A 166 -0.19 -0.26 6.23
N PRO A 167 -1.16 -0.51 7.15
CA PRO A 167 -2.60 -0.49 6.82
C PRO A 167 -3.04 0.83 6.20
N VAL A 168 -2.49 1.93 6.71
CA VAL A 168 -2.69 3.28 6.18
C VAL A 168 -1.32 3.91 5.94
N SER A 169 -1.13 4.48 4.76
CA SER A 169 0.11 5.18 4.43
C SER A 169 -0.17 6.36 3.52
N SER A 170 0.66 7.41 3.57
CA SER A 170 0.60 8.50 2.62
C SER A 170 0.87 8.01 1.20
N PHE A 171 0.30 8.69 0.23
CA PHE A 171 0.55 8.37 -1.16
C PHE A 171 1.82 9.08 -1.64
N LYS A 172 2.90 8.32 -1.98
CA LYS A 172 4.15 8.85 -2.55
C LYS A 172 4.43 10.30 -2.09
N ASN A 173 4.59 11.22 -3.05
CA ASN A 173 4.85 12.64 -2.80
C ASN A 173 3.58 13.46 -2.46
N ASN A 174 2.40 12.86 -2.51
CA ASN A 174 1.15 13.56 -2.21
C ASN A 174 0.66 13.20 -0.80
N LYS A 175 1.05 14.01 0.21
CA LYS A 175 0.61 13.84 1.59
C LYS A 175 -0.89 14.09 1.82
N LYS A 176 -1.60 14.64 0.83
CA LYS A 176 -3.05 14.93 0.91
C LYS A 176 -3.90 13.68 0.67
N VAL A 177 -3.33 12.64 0.04
CA VAL A 177 -4.04 11.40 -0.28
C VAL A 177 -3.39 10.22 0.47
N MET A 178 -4.23 9.42 1.12
CA MET A 178 -3.82 8.24 1.89
C MET A 178 -4.25 6.96 1.16
N ILE A 179 -3.37 5.97 1.15
CA ILE A 179 -3.71 4.61 0.73
C ILE A 179 -4.13 3.81 1.95
N VAL A 180 -5.29 3.18 1.86
CA VAL A 180 -5.86 2.31 2.90
C VAL A 180 -5.90 0.87 2.37
N ARG A 181 -5.44 -0.09 3.17
CA ARG A 181 -5.35 -1.52 2.83
C ARG A 181 -6.12 -2.35 3.85
N PRO A 182 -7.43 -2.43 3.74
CA PRO A 182 -8.25 -3.08 4.78
C PRO A 182 -8.11 -4.60 4.81
N LEU A 183 -7.61 -5.23 3.72
CA LEU A 183 -7.55 -6.67 3.56
C LEU A 183 -6.21 -7.31 3.98
N LEU A 184 -5.27 -6.55 4.55
CA LEU A 184 -3.90 -7.03 4.85
C LEU A 184 -3.82 -8.25 5.78
N ASP A 185 -4.84 -8.52 6.58
CA ASP A 185 -4.88 -9.69 7.45
C ASP A 185 -5.73 -10.85 6.88
N ILE A 186 -6.33 -10.67 5.69
CA ILE A 186 -7.23 -11.65 5.09
C ILE A 186 -6.44 -12.53 4.12
N LYS A 187 -6.67 -13.84 4.20
CA LYS A 187 -6.08 -14.84 3.31
C LYS A 187 -6.62 -14.67 1.89
N LYS A 188 -5.74 -14.81 0.89
CA LYS A 188 -6.12 -14.74 -0.51
C LYS A 188 -7.21 -15.75 -0.88
N ASP A 189 -7.11 -16.96 -0.37
CA ASP A 189 -8.08 -18.03 -0.68
C ASP A 189 -9.49 -17.66 -0.23
N ASP A 190 -9.63 -16.98 0.90
CA ASP A 190 -10.93 -16.51 1.38
C ASP A 190 -11.49 -15.39 0.49
N LEU A 191 -10.64 -14.50 -0.02
CA LEU A 191 -11.03 -13.48 -1.02
C LEU A 191 -11.45 -14.11 -2.35
N VAL A 192 -10.75 -15.15 -2.79
CA VAL A 192 -11.09 -15.91 -4.01
C VAL A 192 -12.44 -16.62 -3.84
N LYS A 193 -12.67 -17.29 -2.68
CA LYS A 193 -13.93 -17.93 -2.37
C LYS A 193 -15.08 -16.93 -2.37
N LEU A 194 -14.92 -15.80 -1.66
CA LEU A 194 -15.90 -14.72 -1.65
C LEU A 194 -16.21 -14.20 -3.05
N THR A 195 -15.18 -13.95 -3.85
CA THR A 195 -15.37 -13.45 -5.21
C THR A 195 -16.10 -14.45 -6.11
N LYS A 196 -15.76 -15.74 -6.02
CA LYS A 196 -16.44 -16.77 -6.78
C LYS A 196 -17.92 -16.92 -6.40
N SER A 197 -18.25 -16.85 -5.11
CA SER A 197 -19.63 -16.97 -4.63
C SER A 197 -20.49 -15.78 -5.05
N ILE A 198 -19.93 -14.57 -5.14
CA ILE A 198 -20.69 -13.36 -5.47
C ILE A 198 -20.75 -13.10 -6.99
N PHE A 199 -19.64 -13.30 -7.69
CA PHE A 199 -19.49 -12.92 -9.10
C PHE A 199 -19.42 -14.12 -10.06
N GLY A 200 -19.24 -15.34 -9.55
CA GLY A 200 -19.00 -16.55 -10.35
C GLY A 200 -17.63 -16.59 -11.03
N LYS A 201 -17.13 -15.45 -11.48
CA LYS A 201 -15.89 -15.30 -12.25
C LYS A 201 -15.13 -14.02 -11.89
N TYR A 202 -13.86 -13.95 -12.31
CA TYR A 202 -12.99 -12.76 -12.20
C TYR A 202 -11.94 -12.77 -13.32
N ILE A 203 -11.28 -11.63 -13.53
CA ILE A 203 -10.23 -11.52 -14.56
C ILE A 203 -8.93 -12.17 -14.03
N LYS A 204 -8.42 -13.13 -14.77
CA LYS A 204 -7.12 -13.77 -14.51
C LYS A 204 -6.05 -13.02 -15.30
N ASP A 205 -5.15 -12.32 -14.61
CA ASP A 205 -4.01 -11.67 -15.26
C ASP A 205 -2.91 -12.72 -15.57
N PRO A 206 -2.57 -12.96 -16.85
CA PRO A 206 -1.53 -13.93 -17.23
C PRO A 206 -0.16 -13.63 -16.60
N SER A 207 0.18 -12.35 -16.37
CA SER A 207 1.44 -11.95 -15.76
C SER A 207 1.64 -12.48 -14.34
N ASN A 208 0.57 -12.92 -13.67
CA ASN A 208 0.66 -13.54 -12.34
C ASN A 208 1.35 -14.92 -12.34
N ARG A 209 1.51 -15.56 -13.50
CA ARG A 209 2.19 -16.85 -13.67
C ARG A 209 3.62 -16.72 -14.19
N ASP A 210 3.98 -15.55 -14.71
CA ASP A 210 5.28 -15.34 -15.34
C ASP A 210 6.40 -15.21 -14.26
N THR A 211 7.28 -16.20 -14.22
CA THR A 211 8.41 -16.29 -13.30
C THR A 211 9.52 -15.28 -13.55
N LYS A 212 9.47 -14.51 -14.65
CA LYS A 212 10.36 -13.36 -14.86
C LYS A 212 10.16 -12.30 -13.77
N TYR A 213 8.97 -12.23 -13.18
CA TYR A 213 8.66 -11.24 -12.16
C TYR A 213 9.04 -11.70 -10.76
N LEU A 214 9.71 -10.82 -10.05
CA LEU A 214 10.21 -11.09 -8.68
C LEU A 214 9.07 -11.52 -7.71
N ARG A 215 7.88 -10.95 -7.85
CA ARG A 215 6.73 -11.34 -7.04
C ARG A 215 6.32 -12.79 -7.26
N THR A 216 6.32 -13.26 -8.50
CA THR A 216 6.01 -14.66 -8.82
C THR A 216 7.06 -15.59 -8.23
N LYS A 217 8.35 -15.21 -8.30
CA LYS A 217 9.44 -15.95 -7.64
C LYS A 217 9.23 -16.04 -6.12
N MET A 218 8.81 -14.94 -5.48
CA MET A 218 8.55 -14.93 -4.03
C MET A 218 7.33 -15.79 -3.64
N ARG A 219 6.29 -15.87 -4.48
CA ARG A 219 5.17 -16.82 -4.27
C ARG A 219 5.63 -18.26 -4.29
N ASN A 220 6.49 -18.61 -5.24
CA ASN A 220 7.05 -19.96 -5.31
C ASN A 220 7.97 -20.25 -4.12
N LEU A 221 8.82 -19.29 -3.74
CA LEU A 221 9.65 -19.38 -2.54
C LEU A 221 8.81 -19.59 -1.28
N ASN A 222 7.71 -18.85 -1.11
CA ASN A 222 6.82 -19.01 0.05
C ASN A 222 6.27 -20.43 0.16
N LYS A 223 5.93 -21.09 -0.95
CA LYS A 223 5.50 -22.50 -0.96
C LYS A 223 6.61 -23.45 -0.51
N ILE A 224 7.86 -23.17 -0.89
CA ILE A 224 9.03 -23.97 -0.46
C ILE A 224 9.25 -23.77 1.03
N LEU A 225 9.22 -22.53 1.54
CA LEU A 225 9.36 -22.21 2.95
C LEU A 225 8.29 -22.93 3.80
N GLU A 226 7.04 -22.96 3.31
CA GLU A 226 5.95 -23.63 4.00
C GLU A 226 6.19 -25.16 4.09
N LYS A 227 6.64 -25.78 3.02
CA LYS A 227 7.06 -27.21 3.01
C LYS A 227 8.23 -27.49 3.95
N SER A 228 9.12 -26.50 4.15
CA SER A 228 10.26 -26.61 5.08
C SER A 228 9.89 -26.25 6.53
N GLY A 229 8.57 -26.11 6.85
CA GLY A 229 8.10 -25.84 8.21
C GLY A 229 7.95 -24.36 8.57
N ILE A 230 8.34 -23.41 7.71
CA ILE A 230 8.17 -21.99 7.95
C ILE A 230 6.76 -21.57 7.51
N LYS A 231 5.82 -21.55 8.45
CA LYS A 231 4.41 -21.27 8.16
C LYS A 231 4.17 -19.78 7.86
N PRO A 232 3.25 -19.44 6.94
CA PRO A 232 2.86 -18.06 6.63
C PRO A 232 2.47 -17.24 7.86
N ASP A 233 1.84 -17.85 8.87
CA ASP A 233 1.44 -17.19 10.12
C ASP A 233 2.64 -16.70 10.94
N GLN A 234 3.75 -17.46 10.93
CA GLN A 234 4.99 -17.08 11.61
C GLN A 234 5.63 -15.85 10.94
N ILE A 235 5.67 -15.83 9.60
CA ILE A 235 6.17 -14.68 8.84
C ILE A 235 5.32 -13.43 9.13
N ILE A 236 3.99 -13.56 9.15
CA ILE A 236 3.08 -12.45 9.48
C ILE A 236 3.29 -11.96 10.92
N LYS A 237 3.52 -12.87 11.87
CA LYS A 237 3.85 -12.51 13.27
C LYS A 237 5.15 -11.69 13.33
N SER A 238 6.18 -12.14 12.63
CA SER A 238 7.46 -11.39 12.54
C SER A 238 7.28 -10.00 11.92
N ILE A 239 6.50 -9.88 10.83
CA ILE A 239 6.17 -8.58 10.22
C ILE A 239 5.49 -7.66 11.23
N LYS A 240 4.53 -8.17 12.02
CA LYS A 240 3.82 -7.38 13.05
C LYS A 240 4.76 -6.92 14.16
N ASN A 241 5.64 -7.80 14.63
CA ASN A 241 6.64 -7.44 15.65
C ASN A 241 7.58 -6.34 15.12
N LEU A 242 8.08 -6.47 13.90
CA LEU A 242 8.90 -5.45 13.25
C LEU A 242 8.12 -4.13 13.04
N ALA A 243 6.82 -4.19 12.78
CA ALA A 243 5.99 -2.98 12.67
C ALA A 243 5.87 -2.26 14.03
N MET A 244 5.69 -2.98 15.14
CA MET A 244 5.67 -2.40 16.48
C MET A 244 7.02 -1.76 16.83
N THR A 245 8.14 -2.43 16.53
CA THR A 245 9.48 -1.86 16.70
C THR A 245 9.66 -0.58 15.87
N ASN A 246 9.18 -0.61 14.63
CA ASN A 246 9.25 0.57 13.76
C ASN A 246 8.41 1.74 14.30
N ASP A 247 7.24 1.47 14.87
CA ASP A 247 6.38 2.52 15.46
C ASP A 247 7.07 3.15 16.70
N THR A 248 7.84 2.37 17.49
CA THR A 248 8.67 2.89 18.56
C THR A 248 9.76 3.81 18.02
N ILE A 249 10.47 3.41 16.97
CA ILE A 249 11.49 4.25 16.33
C ILE A 249 10.85 5.53 15.77
N ASP A 250 9.70 5.44 15.09
CA ASP A 250 8.97 6.59 14.53
C ASP A 250 8.54 7.58 15.66
N TYR A 251 8.20 7.07 16.87
CA TYR A 251 7.87 7.90 18.01
C TYR A 251 9.09 8.72 18.49
N TYR A 252 10.25 8.09 18.67
CA TYR A 252 11.48 8.80 19.07
C TYR A 252 11.98 9.75 17.98
N LEU A 253 11.88 9.36 16.70
CA LEU A 253 12.14 10.25 15.58
C LEU A 253 11.26 11.50 15.64
N GLY A 254 9.96 11.34 15.93
CA GLY A 254 9.04 12.47 16.09
C GLY A 254 9.36 13.36 17.29
N LYS A 255 9.87 12.81 18.40
CA LYS A 255 10.38 13.61 19.53
C LYS A 255 11.58 14.45 19.11
N PHE A 256 12.60 13.81 18.52
CA PHE A 256 13.79 14.50 18.05
C PHE A 256 13.48 15.62 17.06
N GLU A 257 12.58 15.36 16.09
CA GLU A 257 12.17 16.37 15.10
C GLU A 257 11.54 17.62 15.75
N LYS A 258 10.91 17.48 16.90
CA LYS A 258 10.29 18.61 17.64
C LYS A 258 11.29 19.39 18.48
N SER A 259 12.26 18.72 19.08
CA SER A 259 13.22 19.36 19.99
C SER A 259 14.45 19.91 19.28
N SER A 260 14.99 19.17 18.32
CA SER A 260 16.36 19.37 17.81
C SER A 260 16.45 19.62 16.30
N LEU A 261 15.29 19.80 15.63
CA LEU A 261 15.25 20.11 14.20
C LEU A 261 14.48 21.41 13.96
N LYS A 262 15.18 22.45 13.51
CA LYS A 262 14.58 23.69 13.03
C LYS A 262 14.32 23.62 11.53
N LYS A 263 13.17 24.12 11.12
CA LYS A 263 12.68 24.05 9.77
C LYS A 263 12.46 25.45 9.21
N THR A 264 13.21 25.81 8.20
CA THR A 264 12.99 27.06 7.47
C THR A 264 12.46 26.77 6.06
N LYS A 265 12.15 27.81 5.29
CA LYS A 265 11.81 27.66 3.87
C LYS A 265 13.00 27.16 3.02
N LYS A 266 14.24 27.41 3.46
CA LYS A 266 15.48 27.19 2.70
C LYS A 266 16.38 26.09 3.30
N SER A 267 16.19 25.70 4.56
CA SER A 267 17.05 24.76 5.25
C SER A 267 16.31 23.89 6.30
N TYR A 268 16.93 22.77 6.63
CA TYR A 268 16.64 21.95 7.82
C TYR A 268 17.92 21.96 8.65
N GLU A 269 17.84 22.52 9.86
CA GLU A 269 18.95 22.65 10.79
C GLU A 269 18.79 21.61 11.89
N ILE A 270 19.83 20.82 12.09
CA ILE A 270 19.84 19.72 13.06
C ILE A 270 20.94 20.03 14.07
N ASN A 271 20.60 20.04 15.37
CA ASN A 271 21.59 20.17 16.42
C ASN A 271 22.52 18.93 16.40
N LEU A 272 23.82 19.13 16.17
CA LEU A 272 24.80 18.06 16.03
C LEU A 272 25.08 17.33 17.33
N ARG A 273 25.08 18.04 18.49
CA ARG A 273 25.25 17.40 19.79
C ARG A 273 24.09 16.42 20.03
N ASP A 274 22.85 16.90 19.91
CA ASP A 274 21.67 16.07 20.11
C ASP A 274 21.63 14.88 19.12
N LEU A 275 22.09 15.08 17.85
CA LEU A 275 22.18 14.03 16.87
C LEU A 275 23.19 12.94 17.27
N ARG A 276 24.37 13.33 17.74
CA ARG A 276 25.44 12.39 18.14
C ARG A 276 25.06 11.58 19.38
N GLU A 277 24.23 12.09 20.26
CA GLU A 277 23.69 11.40 21.45
C GLU A 277 22.66 10.30 21.06
N GLN A 278 22.14 10.31 19.82
CA GLN A 278 21.20 9.27 19.38
C GLN A 278 21.92 7.97 18.98
N THR A 279 21.18 6.86 19.07
CA THR A 279 21.66 5.59 18.51
C THR A 279 21.85 5.70 16.99
N ILE A 280 22.74 4.91 16.43
CA ILE A 280 23.07 4.95 14.98
C ILE A 280 21.84 4.75 14.08
N GLU A 281 20.88 3.93 14.48
CA GLU A 281 19.61 3.76 13.73
C GLU A 281 18.78 5.05 13.75
N LEU A 282 18.67 5.75 14.89
CA LEU A 282 17.97 7.03 14.97
C LEU A 282 18.70 8.11 14.16
N GLN A 283 20.03 8.22 14.25
CA GLN A 283 20.82 9.13 13.42
C GLN A 283 20.54 8.89 11.94
N TYR A 284 20.56 7.62 11.50
CA TYR A 284 20.24 7.23 10.11
C TYR A 284 18.82 7.66 9.71
N ARG A 285 17.84 7.43 10.57
CA ARG A 285 16.44 7.81 10.32
C ARG A 285 16.24 9.31 10.25
N ILE A 286 16.84 10.05 11.18
CA ILE A 286 16.80 11.51 11.24
C ILE A 286 17.34 12.09 9.93
N LEU A 287 18.56 11.71 9.54
CA LEU A 287 19.18 12.23 8.33
C LEU A 287 18.43 11.79 7.06
N SER A 288 18.05 10.52 6.97
CA SER A 288 17.31 9.97 5.85
C SER A 288 15.95 10.66 5.65
N SER A 289 15.18 10.85 6.75
CA SER A 289 13.87 11.50 6.70
C SER A 289 13.98 13.00 6.37
N SER A 290 14.99 13.68 6.90
CA SER A 290 15.25 15.10 6.62
C SER A 290 15.57 15.33 5.15
N ILE A 291 16.44 14.50 4.54
CA ILE A 291 16.76 14.56 3.11
C ILE A 291 15.50 14.33 2.26
N VAL A 292 14.69 13.32 2.58
CA VAL A 292 13.45 13.03 1.84
C VAL A 292 12.44 14.16 1.96
N LYS A 293 12.25 14.70 3.17
CA LYS A 293 11.30 15.79 3.43
C LYS A 293 11.71 17.09 2.76
N PHE A 294 13.01 17.40 2.74
CA PHE A 294 13.55 18.61 2.16
C PHE A 294 13.59 18.54 0.63
N SER A 295 14.11 17.43 0.06
CA SER A 295 14.22 17.26 -1.40
C SER A 295 12.88 17.00 -2.09
N GLY A 296 11.83 16.64 -1.35
CA GLY A 296 10.57 16.18 -1.91
C GLY A 296 10.64 14.83 -2.66
N LYS A 297 11.78 14.14 -2.64
CA LYS A 297 11.94 12.84 -3.28
C LYS A 297 11.19 11.76 -2.51
N TYR A 298 10.69 10.77 -3.25
CA TYR A 298 9.93 9.68 -2.63
C TYR A 298 10.80 8.65 -1.90
N TYR A 299 11.97 8.36 -2.44
CA TYR A 299 12.91 7.40 -1.85
C TYR A 299 14.11 8.11 -1.23
N PRO A 300 14.56 7.65 -0.06
CA PRO A 300 15.81 8.12 0.51
C PRO A 300 17.01 7.71 -0.36
N PRO A 301 18.15 8.35 -0.20
CA PRO A 301 19.41 7.88 -0.76
C PRO A 301 19.75 6.47 -0.26
N ARG A 302 20.64 5.77 -0.96
CA ARG A 302 21.12 4.44 -0.53
C ARG A 302 21.74 4.53 0.87
N SER A 303 21.42 3.58 1.74
CA SER A 303 21.87 3.56 3.14
C SER A 303 23.39 3.75 3.29
N LYS A 304 24.21 3.05 2.47
CA LYS A 304 25.67 3.22 2.47
C LYS A 304 26.11 4.69 2.34
N LYS A 305 25.44 5.48 1.49
CA LYS A 305 25.77 6.91 1.32
C LYS A 305 25.39 7.74 2.54
N ILE A 306 24.27 7.41 3.20
CA ILE A 306 23.85 8.09 4.43
C ILE A 306 24.82 7.75 5.56
N PHE A 307 25.19 6.48 5.75
CA PHE A 307 26.18 6.07 6.76
C PHE A 307 27.55 6.72 6.55
N ASN A 308 27.99 6.89 5.30
CA ASN A 308 29.23 7.61 5.03
C ASN A 308 29.19 9.08 5.51
N ILE A 309 28.04 9.75 5.42
CA ILE A 309 27.86 11.10 5.95
C ILE A 309 27.82 11.07 7.48
N LEU A 310 27.07 10.15 8.08
CA LEU A 310 26.99 10.00 9.54
C LEU A 310 28.38 9.75 10.16
N ASN A 311 29.20 8.90 9.56
CA ASN A 311 30.55 8.67 10.01
C ASN A 311 31.37 9.97 10.01
N LYS A 312 31.28 10.79 8.93
CA LYS A 312 31.95 12.09 8.88
C LYS A 312 31.42 13.07 9.94
N ILE A 313 30.12 13.10 10.18
CA ILE A 313 29.49 13.90 11.24
C ILE A 313 30.05 13.48 12.60
N ASN A 314 30.11 12.18 12.89
CA ASN A 314 30.50 11.67 14.20
C ASN A 314 31.99 11.90 14.52
N VAL A 315 32.87 11.91 13.50
CA VAL A 315 34.30 12.23 13.66
C VAL A 315 34.62 13.69 13.45
N GLY A 316 33.63 14.58 13.29
CA GLY A 316 33.85 16.03 13.09
C GLY A 316 34.37 16.43 11.71
N GLY A 317 34.49 15.50 10.76
CA GLY A 317 35.11 15.73 9.45
C GLY A 317 34.14 16.15 8.34
N LEU A 318 32.88 16.43 8.63
CA LEU A 318 31.92 16.91 7.61
C LEU A 318 32.10 18.41 7.38
N LYS A 319 32.60 18.79 6.19
CA LYS A 319 32.59 20.19 5.74
C LYS A 319 31.33 20.47 4.92
N LYS A 320 31.30 19.97 3.68
CA LYS A 320 30.16 20.14 2.75
C LYS A 320 30.02 18.93 1.85
N GLN A 321 28.80 18.41 1.68
CA GLN A 321 28.56 17.24 0.84
C GLN A 321 27.18 17.26 0.20
N THR A 322 27.04 16.79 -1.05
CA THR A 322 25.75 16.69 -1.73
C THR A 322 25.20 15.28 -1.64
N LEU A 323 23.96 15.12 -1.17
CA LEU A 323 23.26 13.84 -1.16
C LEU A 323 21.75 14.00 -1.35
N GLY A 324 21.18 13.20 -2.24
CA GLY A 324 19.73 13.15 -2.45
C GLY A 324 19.13 14.42 -3.07
N GLY A 325 19.96 15.32 -3.61
CA GLY A 325 19.54 16.64 -4.10
C GLY A 325 19.54 17.72 -3.02
N CYS A 326 20.13 17.43 -1.85
CA CYS A 326 20.36 18.39 -0.79
C CYS A 326 21.87 18.64 -0.63
N ILE A 327 22.24 19.81 -0.19
CA ILE A 327 23.55 20.11 0.35
C ILE A 327 23.49 19.87 1.85
N ILE A 328 24.45 19.15 2.40
CA ILE A 328 24.60 18.85 3.82
C ILE A 328 25.94 19.43 4.22
N GLU A 329 25.93 20.36 5.14
CA GLU A 329 27.12 21.07 5.61
C GLU A 329 27.04 21.27 7.14
N ASN A 330 28.20 21.33 7.76
CA ASN A 330 28.33 21.79 9.13
C ASN A 330 28.50 23.30 9.05
N TYR A 331 27.81 24.05 9.91
CA TYR A 331 28.03 25.45 10.14
C TYR A 331 28.07 25.68 11.66
N ASP A 332 28.93 26.52 12.06
CA ASP A 332 29.14 26.92 13.45
C ASP A 332 28.04 27.86 13.93
#